data_7350b7a571e226f2e7aa6d7cf5060cc3
#
_entry.id   7350b7a571e226f2e7aa6d7cf5060cc3
#
_cell.length_a   1.000
_cell.length_b   1.000
_cell.length_c   1.000
_cell.angle_alpha   90.00
_cell.angle_beta   90.00
_cell.angle_gamma   90.00
#
_symmetry.space_group_name_H-M   'P 1'
#
loop_
_entity.id
_entity.type
_entity.pdbx_description
1 polymer ?
#
loop_
_entity_poly.entity_id
_entity_poly.type
_entity_poly.pdbx_seq_one_letter_code
_entity_poly.pdbx_strand_id
1 'polypeptide(L)'
;MSKKTLNKANLEKLGAEKLAELVMDLVQGSAALQRRARMELSAAQGPKDVAADIRKRFASLRRSTSYVDWSKQRALVKDFRGLLGMIETTIAPQDADEAFELLWSFLQLAPSIHQRTDDSNGAVGDVMGAAMEMIGKLSGRISVDPKTLAERVLHAVAEADYGEFDGIIPAVAEVLGQDGLEYLKQITDAWAAAPATDHELARYQGIGLLSLPADSVRRHRQ
;
A
#
# COMPACT_ATOMS: atom_id res chain seq x y z
N MET A 1 -3.38 -41.24 -1.24
CA MET A 1 -2.29 -40.30 -1.04
C MET A 1 -1.35 -40.76 0.06
N SER A 2 -0.05 -40.64 -0.10
CA SER A 2 0.93 -41.04 0.92
C SER A 2 0.71 -40.28 2.22
N LYS A 3 0.74 -40.99 3.37
CA LYS A 3 0.65 -40.38 4.71
C LYS A 3 1.77 -39.41 5.04
N LYS A 4 2.85 -39.42 4.24
CA LYS A 4 4.05 -38.54 4.41
C LYS A 4 4.06 -37.31 3.49
N THR A 5 3.07 -37.13 2.61
CA THR A 5 3.01 -35.97 1.72
C THR A 5 2.70 -34.72 2.53
N LEU A 6 3.52 -33.66 2.35
CA LEU A 6 3.30 -32.36 2.98
C LEU A 6 2.07 -31.69 2.37
N ASN A 7 0.95 -31.70 3.10
CA ASN A 7 -0.29 -31.04 2.75
C ASN A 7 -1.10 -30.73 4.02
N LYS A 8 -2.10 -29.85 3.89
CA LYS A 8 -2.94 -29.37 5.00
C LYS A 8 -3.56 -30.53 5.79
N ALA A 9 -4.19 -31.50 5.11
CA ALA A 9 -4.88 -32.62 5.76
C ALA A 9 -3.93 -33.53 6.56
N ASN A 10 -2.67 -33.66 6.15
CA ASN A 10 -1.68 -34.45 6.91
C ASN A 10 -1.08 -33.63 8.06
N LEU A 11 -0.94 -32.32 7.93
CA LEU A 11 -0.51 -31.43 9.00
C LEU A 11 -1.56 -31.37 10.13
N GLU A 12 -2.84 -31.26 9.79
CA GLU A 12 -3.94 -31.22 10.78
C GLU A 12 -3.95 -32.46 11.67
N LYS A 13 -3.49 -33.63 11.18
CA LYS A 13 -3.38 -34.87 11.98
C LYS A 13 -2.29 -34.84 13.06
N LEU A 14 -1.37 -33.85 13.01
CA LEU A 14 -0.35 -33.69 14.05
C LEU A 14 -0.94 -33.19 15.37
N GLY A 15 -2.10 -32.55 15.32
CA GLY A 15 -2.69 -31.85 16.47
C GLY A 15 -2.08 -30.49 16.75
N ALA A 16 -2.78 -29.68 17.55
CA ALA A 16 -2.42 -28.28 17.79
C ALA A 16 -1.06 -28.13 18.49
N GLU A 17 -0.77 -28.97 19.49
CA GLU A 17 0.48 -28.92 20.24
C GLU A 17 1.70 -29.13 19.33
N LYS A 18 1.69 -30.19 18.53
CA LYS A 18 2.79 -30.51 17.61
C LYS A 18 2.93 -29.51 16.48
N LEU A 19 1.82 -28.92 16.02
CA LEU A 19 1.85 -27.84 15.03
C LEU A 19 2.43 -26.54 15.64
N ALA A 20 2.10 -26.22 16.90
CA ALA A 20 2.66 -25.06 17.59
C ALA A 20 4.18 -25.19 17.76
N GLU A 21 4.68 -26.34 18.20
CA GLU A 21 6.12 -26.64 18.27
C GLU A 21 6.79 -26.45 16.90
N LEU A 22 6.23 -27.07 15.85
CA LEU A 22 6.75 -26.97 14.49
C LEU A 22 6.79 -25.53 13.98
N VAL A 23 5.73 -24.73 14.25
CA VAL A 23 5.72 -23.32 13.89
C VAL A 23 6.81 -22.55 14.64
N MET A 24 6.97 -22.76 15.95
CA MET A 24 8.02 -22.11 16.73
C MET A 24 9.41 -22.42 16.20
N ASP A 25 9.68 -23.66 15.83
CA ASP A 25 10.94 -24.07 15.22
C ASP A 25 11.17 -23.39 13.85
N LEU A 26 10.13 -23.37 12.98
CA LEU A 26 10.21 -22.80 11.64
C LEU A 26 10.40 -21.29 11.64
N VAL A 27 9.88 -20.57 12.62
CA VAL A 27 10.02 -19.10 12.69
C VAL A 27 11.33 -18.68 13.38
N GLN A 28 12.03 -19.60 14.03
CA GLN A 28 13.28 -19.32 14.71
C GLN A 28 14.33 -18.79 13.72
N GLY A 29 15.00 -17.69 14.06
CA GLY A 29 16.00 -17.06 13.19
C GLY A 29 15.45 -16.21 12.04
N SER A 30 14.13 -16.18 11.82
CA SER A 30 13.50 -15.39 10.76
C SER A 30 12.53 -14.33 11.30
N ALA A 31 12.98 -13.08 11.36
CA ALA A 31 12.13 -11.96 11.80
C ALA A 31 10.86 -11.80 10.93
N ALA A 32 10.92 -12.16 9.65
CA ALA A 32 9.76 -12.10 8.76
C ALA A 32 8.71 -13.17 9.11
N LEU A 33 9.15 -14.41 9.36
CA LEU A 33 8.24 -15.48 9.75
C LEU A 33 7.66 -15.25 11.15
N GLN A 34 8.46 -14.72 12.09
CA GLN A 34 7.97 -14.33 13.41
C GLN A 34 6.89 -13.24 13.33
N ARG A 35 7.08 -12.21 12.48
CA ARG A 35 6.04 -11.20 12.24
C ARG A 35 4.76 -11.84 11.69
N ARG A 36 4.90 -12.71 10.69
CA ARG A 36 3.75 -13.41 10.12
C ARG A 36 2.98 -14.20 11.17
N ALA A 37 3.68 -14.98 12.01
CA ALA A 37 3.03 -15.75 13.07
C ALA A 37 2.33 -14.84 14.11
N ARG A 38 2.95 -13.71 14.49
CA ARG A 38 2.31 -12.73 15.39
C ARG A 38 1.06 -12.12 14.75
N MET A 39 1.07 -11.80 13.47
CA MET A 39 -0.11 -11.26 12.78
C MET A 39 -1.27 -12.27 12.77
N GLU A 40 -1.00 -13.56 12.59
CA GLU A 40 -2.04 -14.61 12.70
C GLU A 40 -2.61 -14.69 14.13
N LEU A 41 -1.77 -14.49 15.16
CA LEU A 41 -2.23 -14.41 16.56
C LEU A 41 -3.08 -13.13 16.78
N SER A 42 -2.69 -11.99 16.21
CA SER A 42 -3.48 -10.76 16.26
C SER A 42 -4.83 -10.93 15.55
N ALA A 43 -4.85 -11.67 14.42
CA ALA A 43 -6.08 -11.97 13.70
C ALA A 43 -7.08 -12.77 14.52
N ALA A 44 -6.60 -13.64 15.41
CA ALA A 44 -7.44 -14.36 16.34
C ALA A 44 -8.04 -13.47 17.45
N GLN A 45 -7.45 -12.30 17.72
CA GLN A 45 -7.96 -11.31 18.67
C GLN A 45 -8.96 -10.35 18.02
N GLY A 46 -8.74 -9.98 16.75
CA GLY A 46 -9.68 -9.16 15.98
C GLY A 46 -9.04 -8.23 14.96
N PRO A 47 -9.83 -7.60 14.11
CA PRO A 47 -9.34 -6.77 13.01
C PRO A 47 -8.57 -5.52 13.51
N LYS A 48 -8.92 -4.96 14.66
CA LYS A 48 -8.24 -3.80 15.25
C LYS A 48 -6.79 -4.10 15.63
N ASP A 49 -6.52 -5.28 16.17
CA ASP A 49 -5.16 -5.70 16.55
C ASP A 49 -4.31 -5.93 15.30
N VAL A 50 -4.87 -6.55 14.27
CA VAL A 50 -4.22 -6.71 12.96
C VAL A 50 -3.90 -5.36 12.34
N ALA A 51 -4.84 -4.43 12.33
CA ALA A 51 -4.65 -3.08 11.80
C ALA A 51 -3.52 -2.35 12.52
N ALA A 52 -3.48 -2.44 13.85
CA ALA A 52 -2.41 -1.85 14.66
C ALA A 52 -1.02 -2.42 14.31
N ASP A 53 -0.92 -3.74 14.10
CA ASP A 53 0.34 -4.39 13.73
C ASP A 53 0.78 -4.05 12.30
N ILE A 54 -0.18 -3.93 11.35
CA ILE A 54 0.08 -3.45 9.99
C ILE A 54 0.63 -2.02 10.04
N ARG A 55 0.01 -1.11 10.81
CA ARG A 55 0.50 0.27 10.97
C ARG A 55 1.92 0.33 11.56
N LYS A 56 2.21 -0.50 12.56
CA LYS A 56 3.58 -0.63 13.10
C LYS A 56 4.57 -1.07 12.02
N ARG A 57 4.14 -2.02 11.16
CA ARG A 57 4.97 -2.47 10.05
C ARG A 57 5.21 -1.37 9.02
N PHE A 58 4.18 -0.63 8.63
CA PHE A 58 4.31 0.52 7.71
C PHE A 58 5.25 1.59 8.28
N ALA A 59 5.12 1.92 9.57
CA ALA A 59 6.02 2.85 10.22
C ALA A 59 7.48 2.35 10.24
N SER A 60 7.70 1.06 10.40
CA SER A 60 9.04 0.45 10.31
C SER A 60 9.59 0.52 8.88
N LEU A 61 8.77 0.24 7.86
CA LEU A 61 9.15 0.32 6.45
C LEU A 61 9.51 1.75 6.05
N ARG A 62 8.72 2.74 6.46
CA ARG A 62 8.97 4.17 6.19
C ARG A 62 10.29 4.67 6.79
N ARG A 63 10.66 4.19 7.98
CA ARG A 63 11.92 4.58 8.65
C ARG A 63 13.15 3.83 8.15
N SER A 64 12.96 2.75 7.41
CA SER A 64 14.09 1.93 6.95
C SER A 64 14.84 2.63 5.82
N THR A 65 16.13 2.75 5.96
CA THR A 65 17.05 3.27 4.92
C THR A 65 17.90 2.18 4.26
N SER A 66 17.74 0.92 4.72
CA SER A 66 18.54 -0.19 4.20
C SER A 66 18.17 -0.49 2.75
N TYR A 67 19.18 -0.57 1.88
CA TYR A 67 18.99 -0.96 0.49
C TYR A 67 18.54 -2.42 0.39
N VAL A 68 17.58 -2.66 -0.49
CA VAL A 68 17.00 -3.98 -0.78
C VAL A 68 17.43 -4.37 -2.18
N ASP A 69 18.49 -5.18 -2.27
CA ASP A 69 18.93 -5.76 -3.52
C ASP A 69 17.91 -6.79 -4.05
N TRP A 70 18.06 -7.19 -5.31
CA TRP A 70 17.16 -8.14 -5.97
C TRP A 70 17.00 -9.46 -5.20
N SER A 71 18.01 -9.91 -4.46
CA SER A 71 17.95 -11.17 -3.71
C SER A 71 17.01 -11.07 -2.51
N LYS A 72 16.90 -9.89 -1.89
CA LYS A 72 16.02 -9.59 -0.75
C LYS A 72 14.64 -9.08 -1.19
N GLN A 73 14.51 -8.58 -2.42
CA GLN A 73 13.25 -8.07 -2.97
C GLN A 73 12.12 -9.10 -2.87
N ARG A 74 12.40 -10.38 -3.19
CA ARG A 74 11.39 -11.45 -3.09
C ARG A 74 10.80 -11.59 -1.69
N ALA A 75 11.62 -11.42 -0.64
CA ALA A 75 11.16 -11.47 0.73
C ALA A 75 10.31 -10.24 1.10
N LEU A 76 10.68 -9.06 0.60
CA LEU A 76 9.92 -7.82 0.77
C LEU A 76 8.54 -7.91 0.07
N VAL A 77 8.50 -8.35 -1.18
CA VAL A 77 7.27 -8.57 -1.95
C VAL A 77 6.35 -9.59 -1.26
N LYS A 78 6.93 -10.67 -0.73
CA LYS A 78 6.17 -11.67 0.06
C LYS A 78 5.59 -11.06 1.34
N ASP A 79 6.34 -10.21 2.03
CA ASP A 79 5.88 -9.48 3.22
C ASP A 79 4.68 -8.57 2.85
N PHE A 80 4.80 -7.78 1.79
CA PHE A 80 3.73 -6.92 1.29
C PHE A 80 2.46 -7.69 0.91
N ARG A 81 2.59 -8.75 0.13
CA ARG A 81 1.44 -9.62 -0.21
C ARG A 81 0.78 -10.21 1.02
N GLY A 82 1.58 -10.55 2.04
CA GLY A 82 1.05 -10.99 3.33
C GLY A 82 0.23 -9.92 4.04
N LEU A 83 0.71 -8.66 4.06
CA LEU A 83 -0.01 -7.52 4.64
C LEU A 83 -1.31 -7.25 3.89
N LEU A 84 -1.28 -7.18 2.55
CA LEU A 84 -2.47 -6.99 1.72
C LEU A 84 -3.49 -8.12 1.93
N GLY A 85 -3.03 -9.37 1.99
CA GLY A 85 -3.90 -10.51 2.27
C GLY A 85 -4.62 -10.41 3.63
N MET A 86 -3.93 -9.91 4.68
CA MET A 86 -4.56 -9.67 5.98
C MET A 86 -5.58 -8.52 5.94
N ILE A 87 -5.31 -7.46 5.20
CA ILE A 87 -6.26 -6.38 4.97
C ILE A 87 -7.52 -6.94 4.28
N GLU A 88 -7.33 -7.70 3.20
CA GLU A 88 -8.44 -8.26 2.40
C GLU A 88 -9.30 -9.25 3.19
N THR A 89 -8.66 -10.20 3.91
CA THR A 89 -9.37 -11.33 4.49
C THR A 89 -9.85 -11.11 5.93
N THR A 90 -9.19 -10.22 6.69
CA THR A 90 -9.46 -10.02 8.11
C THR A 90 -10.11 -8.67 8.40
N ILE A 91 -9.64 -7.59 7.74
CA ILE A 91 -10.11 -6.23 8.05
C ILE A 91 -11.28 -5.84 7.15
N ALA A 92 -11.12 -5.91 5.83
CA ALA A 92 -12.10 -5.44 4.85
C ALA A 92 -13.51 -6.04 5.00
N PRO A 93 -13.70 -7.31 5.41
CA PRO A 93 -15.04 -7.85 5.65
C PRO A 93 -15.80 -7.18 6.79
N GLN A 94 -15.08 -6.66 7.80
CA GLN A 94 -15.64 -6.11 9.04
C GLN A 94 -15.61 -4.57 9.07
N ASP A 95 -14.58 -3.96 8.47
CA ASP A 95 -14.35 -2.53 8.48
C ASP A 95 -13.69 -2.11 7.15
N ALA A 96 -14.53 -1.68 6.18
CA ALA A 96 -14.08 -1.26 4.87
C ALA A 96 -13.33 0.07 4.91
N ASP A 97 -13.72 0.99 5.80
CA ASP A 97 -13.07 2.28 5.97
C ASP A 97 -11.64 2.09 6.51
N GLU A 98 -11.47 1.25 7.52
CA GLU A 98 -10.15 0.91 8.07
C GLU A 98 -9.27 0.22 7.02
N ALA A 99 -9.83 -0.71 6.22
CA ALA A 99 -9.11 -1.37 5.14
C ALA A 99 -8.65 -0.36 4.07
N PHE A 100 -9.51 0.58 3.70
CA PHE A 100 -9.19 1.66 2.77
C PHE A 100 -8.03 2.53 3.29
N GLU A 101 -8.07 2.96 4.55
CA GLU A 101 -7.00 3.77 5.15
C GLU A 101 -5.65 3.04 5.20
N LEU A 102 -5.66 1.74 5.43
CA LEU A 102 -4.45 0.92 5.39
C LEU A 102 -3.89 0.77 3.97
N LEU A 103 -4.75 0.53 2.97
CA LEU A 103 -4.33 0.45 1.57
C LEU A 103 -3.79 1.78 1.07
N TRP A 104 -4.46 2.90 1.42
CA TRP A 104 -3.97 4.24 1.11
C TRP A 104 -2.58 4.49 1.72
N SER A 105 -2.44 4.18 3.02
CA SER A 105 -1.16 4.29 3.72
C SER A 105 -0.08 3.39 3.13
N PHE A 106 -0.45 2.23 2.57
CA PHE A 106 0.47 1.33 1.89
C PHE A 106 1.00 1.95 0.59
N LEU A 107 0.12 2.54 -0.25
CA LEU A 107 0.54 3.24 -1.47
C LEU A 107 1.49 4.39 -1.15
N GLN A 108 1.24 5.14 -0.08
CA GLN A 108 2.14 6.21 0.40
C GLN A 108 3.53 5.73 0.84
N LEU A 109 3.79 4.42 0.91
CA LEU A 109 5.14 3.89 1.13
C LEU A 109 5.98 3.86 -0.14
N ALA A 110 5.38 3.96 -1.33
CA ALA A 110 6.03 3.76 -2.62
C ALA A 110 7.31 4.59 -2.78
N PRO A 111 7.35 5.92 -2.51
CA PRO A 111 8.59 6.69 -2.64
C PRO A 111 9.72 6.14 -1.79
N SER A 112 9.45 5.83 -0.51
CA SER A 112 10.47 5.31 0.40
C SER A 112 10.93 3.88 0.07
N ILE A 113 10.10 3.12 -0.62
CA ILE A 113 10.42 1.75 -1.04
C ILE A 113 11.21 1.79 -2.36
N HIS A 114 10.74 2.50 -3.39
CA HIS A 114 11.41 2.57 -4.70
C HIS A 114 12.79 3.19 -4.61
N GLN A 115 13.00 4.24 -3.80
CA GLN A 115 14.31 4.86 -3.60
C GLN A 115 15.40 3.90 -3.07
N ARG A 116 15.04 2.81 -2.45
CA ARG A 116 15.97 1.87 -1.82
C ARG A 116 15.81 0.41 -2.25
N THR A 117 15.03 0.15 -3.30
CA THR A 117 14.80 -1.22 -3.80
C THR A 117 15.12 -1.27 -5.28
N ASP A 118 15.92 -2.28 -5.67
CA ASP A 118 16.04 -2.62 -7.09
C ASP A 118 14.74 -3.31 -7.54
N ASP A 119 13.90 -2.57 -8.27
CA ASP A 119 12.63 -3.04 -8.82
C ASP A 119 12.66 -3.16 -10.35
N SER A 120 13.80 -3.48 -10.91
CA SER A 120 13.99 -3.64 -12.36
C SER A 120 13.05 -4.68 -13.00
N ASN A 121 12.51 -5.60 -12.21
CA ASN A 121 11.52 -6.61 -12.63
C ASN A 121 10.06 -6.22 -12.34
N GLY A 122 9.79 -5.02 -11.80
CA GLY A 122 8.46 -4.49 -11.53
C GLY A 122 7.68 -5.17 -10.39
N ALA A 123 8.31 -6.07 -9.62
CA ALA A 123 7.60 -6.88 -8.64
C ALA A 123 7.03 -6.08 -7.45
N VAL A 124 7.65 -4.94 -7.10
CA VAL A 124 7.13 -4.01 -6.10
C VAL A 124 5.97 -3.21 -6.71
N GLY A 125 6.13 -2.70 -7.94
CA GLY A 125 5.08 -2.02 -8.69
C GLY A 125 3.81 -2.89 -8.81
N ASP A 126 3.95 -4.18 -9.12
CA ASP A 126 2.84 -5.13 -9.19
C ASP A 126 2.05 -5.21 -7.86
N VAL A 127 2.74 -5.15 -6.73
CA VAL A 127 2.07 -5.19 -5.42
C VAL A 127 1.38 -3.87 -5.10
N MET A 128 1.94 -2.73 -5.52
CA MET A 128 1.27 -1.43 -5.43
C MET A 128 0.01 -1.41 -6.30
N GLY A 129 0.07 -1.94 -7.53
CA GLY A 129 -1.09 -2.13 -8.41
C GLY A 129 -2.18 -3.00 -7.77
N ALA A 130 -1.80 -4.10 -7.12
CA ALA A 130 -2.75 -4.96 -6.39
C ALA A 130 -3.45 -4.20 -5.24
N ALA A 131 -2.74 -3.33 -4.52
CA ALA A 131 -3.35 -2.49 -3.48
C ALA A 131 -4.36 -1.49 -4.08
N MET A 132 -4.06 -0.91 -5.25
CA MET A 132 -4.96 -0.03 -5.99
C MET A 132 -6.24 -0.76 -6.43
N GLU A 133 -6.11 -1.98 -6.95
CA GLU A 133 -7.27 -2.82 -7.29
C GLU A 133 -8.14 -3.13 -6.07
N MET A 134 -7.52 -3.36 -4.91
CA MET A 134 -8.27 -3.59 -3.67
C MET A 134 -9.03 -2.33 -3.23
N ILE A 135 -8.46 -1.13 -3.38
CA ILE A 135 -9.16 0.14 -3.16
C ILE A 135 -10.41 0.20 -4.04
N GLY A 136 -10.29 -0.11 -5.33
CA GLY A 136 -11.43 -0.14 -6.25
C GLY A 136 -12.53 -1.09 -5.80
N LYS A 137 -12.17 -2.29 -5.31
CA LYS A 137 -13.15 -3.27 -4.78
C LYS A 137 -13.86 -2.80 -3.51
N LEU A 138 -13.24 -1.93 -2.72
CA LEU A 138 -13.81 -1.37 -1.50
C LEU A 138 -14.68 -0.14 -1.77
N SER A 139 -14.55 0.50 -2.92
CA SER A 139 -15.13 1.81 -3.24
C SER A 139 -16.61 1.93 -2.85
N GLY A 140 -17.47 0.98 -3.23
CA GLY A 140 -18.87 0.99 -2.87
C GLY A 140 -19.21 0.69 -1.41
N ARG A 141 -18.22 0.53 -0.53
CA ARG A 141 -18.39 0.13 0.88
C ARG A 141 -17.79 1.11 1.88
N ILE A 142 -17.01 2.09 1.43
CA ILE A 142 -16.38 3.10 2.27
C ILE A 142 -17.27 4.32 2.44
N SER A 143 -17.14 4.99 3.59
CA SER A 143 -18.03 6.08 4.03
C SER A 143 -17.33 7.45 4.06
N VAL A 144 -16.28 7.61 3.26
CA VAL A 144 -15.53 8.86 3.17
C VAL A 144 -16.36 9.96 2.49
N ASP A 145 -16.31 11.18 3.02
CA ASP A 145 -16.92 12.34 2.37
C ASP A 145 -16.30 12.59 0.99
N PRO A 146 -17.11 12.73 -0.09
CA PRO A 146 -16.62 12.86 -1.45
C PRO A 146 -15.65 14.04 -1.68
N LYS A 147 -15.90 15.19 -1.04
CA LYS A 147 -15.04 16.37 -1.18
C LYS A 147 -13.70 16.18 -0.46
N THR A 148 -13.74 15.64 0.75
CA THR A 148 -12.53 15.26 1.50
C THR A 148 -11.71 14.24 0.73
N LEU A 149 -12.35 13.27 0.09
CA LEU A 149 -11.67 12.29 -0.75
C LEU A 149 -11.05 12.95 -1.99
N ALA A 150 -11.76 13.87 -2.64
CA ALA A 150 -11.26 14.61 -3.80
C ALA A 150 -9.99 15.41 -3.48
N GLU A 151 -9.97 16.10 -2.33
CA GLU A 151 -8.76 16.81 -1.85
C GLU A 151 -7.59 15.85 -1.59
N ARG A 152 -7.87 14.70 -0.97
CA ARG A 152 -6.86 13.65 -0.75
C ARG A 152 -6.32 13.09 -2.06
N VAL A 153 -7.19 12.87 -3.05
CA VAL A 153 -6.80 12.37 -4.39
C VAL A 153 -5.90 13.38 -5.07
N LEU A 154 -6.29 14.66 -5.13
CA LEU A 154 -5.45 15.71 -5.74
C LEU A 154 -4.07 15.76 -5.08
N HIS A 155 -4.03 15.81 -3.74
CA HIS A 155 -2.77 15.84 -3.01
C HIS A 155 -1.90 14.59 -3.28
N ALA A 156 -2.50 13.40 -3.26
CA ALA A 156 -1.78 12.15 -3.48
C ALA A 156 -1.19 12.07 -4.89
N VAL A 157 -1.96 12.46 -5.92
CA VAL A 157 -1.47 12.47 -7.32
C VAL A 157 -0.40 13.54 -7.52
N ALA A 158 -0.57 14.73 -6.92
CA ALA A 158 0.41 15.81 -7.02
C ALA A 158 1.75 15.47 -6.35
N GLU A 159 1.73 14.65 -5.29
CA GLU A 159 2.91 14.23 -4.54
C GLU A 159 3.49 12.87 -4.99
N ALA A 160 2.82 12.17 -5.91
CA ALA A 160 3.28 10.86 -6.41
C ALA A 160 4.55 11.02 -7.26
N ASP A 161 5.61 10.26 -6.92
CA ASP A 161 6.90 10.28 -7.65
C ASP A 161 7.06 9.07 -8.58
N TYR A 162 6.29 8.01 -8.37
CA TYR A 162 6.45 6.70 -9.04
C TYR A 162 5.15 6.20 -9.68
N GLY A 163 4.16 7.08 -9.86
CA GLY A 163 2.86 6.73 -10.45
C GLY A 163 2.00 5.81 -9.56
N GLU A 164 2.30 5.73 -8.27
CA GLU A 164 1.61 4.87 -7.31
C GLU A 164 0.13 5.20 -7.14
N PHE A 165 -0.29 6.40 -7.54
CA PHE A 165 -1.68 6.86 -7.52
C PHE A 165 -2.31 7.05 -8.91
N ASP A 166 -1.65 6.65 -10.01
CA ASP A 166 -2.15 6.88 -11.38
C ASP A 166 -3.55 6.29 -11.64
N GLY A 167 -3.91 5.22 -10.97
CA GLY A 167 -5.23 4.58 -11.08
C GLY A 167 -6.26 5.01 -10.04
N ILE A 168 -5.97 5.99 -9.18
CA ILE A 168 -6.80 6.27 -8.00
C ILE A 168 -8.18 6.84 -8.37
N ILE A 169 -8.28 7.75 -9.35
CA ILE A 169 -9.55 8.38 -9.71
C ILE A 169 -10.59 7.33 -10.16
N PRO A 170 -10.30 6.46 -11.15
CA PRO A 170 -11.26 5.41 -11.50
C PRO A 170 -11.50 4.42 -10.35
N ALA A 171 -10.52 4.14 -9.49
CA ALA A 171 -10.70 3.24 -8.37
C ALA A 171 -11.70 3.75 -7.32
N VAL A 172 -11.76 5.06 -7.08
CA VAL A 172 -12.66 5.68 -6.09
C VAL A 172 -13.83 6.45 -6.72
N ALA A 173 -14.06 6.30 -8.02
CA ALA A 173 -15.09 7.05 -8.74
C ALA A 173 -16.50 6.85 -8.17
N GLU A 174 -16.83 5.65 -7.68
CA GLU A 174 -18.12 5.33 -7.06
C GLU A 174 -18.34 6.15 -5.79
N VAL A 175 -17.31 6.29 -4.93
CA VAL A 175 -17.39 7.09 -3.69
C VAL A 175 -17.41 8.58 -3.98
N LEU A 176 -16.61 9.03 -4.95
CA LEU A 176 -16.60 10.43 -5.35
C LEU A 176 -17.98 10.84 -5.87
N GLY A 177 -18.67 9.96 -6.59
CA GLY A 177 -19.91 10.29 -7.24
C GLY A 177 -19.79 11.50 -8.17
N GLN A 178 -20.90 12.04 -8.63
CA GLN A 178 -20.87 13.21 -9.51
C GLN A 178 -20.32 14.45 -8.78
N ASP A 179 -20.80 14.71 -7.56
CA ASP A 179 -20.43 15.91 -6.79
C ASP A 179 -18.94 15.94 -6.44
N GLY A 180 -18.38 14.78 -6.04
CA GLY A 180 -16.95 14.64 -5.74
C GLY A 180 -16.08 14.78 -6.98
N LEU A 181 -16.50 14.22 -8.12
CA LEU A 181 -15.75 14.35 -9.39
C LEU A 181 -15.78 15.79 -9.92
N GLU A 182 -16.93 16.47 -9.84
CA GLU A 182 -17.03 17.89 -10.21
C GLU A 182 -16.15 18.77 -9.30
N TYR A 183 -16.17 18.49 -8.00
CA TYR A 183 -15.31 19.20 -7.05
C TYR A 183 -13.83 18.90 -7.30
N LEU A 184 -13.45 17.63 -7.54
CA LEU A 184 -12.09 17.25 -7.91
C LEU A 184 -11.61 18.02 -9.15
N LYS A 185 -12.45 18.09 -10.19
CA LYS A 185 -12.14 18.87 -11.38
C LYS A 185 -11.91 20.35 -11.04
N GLN A 186 -12.81 20.95 -10.25
CA GLN A 186 -12.70 22.36 -9.85
C GLN A 186 -11.38 22.66 -9.12
N ILE A 187 -11.01 21.83 -8.12
CA ILE A 187 -9.78 22.04 -7.36
C ILE A 187 -8.53 21.75 -8.21
N THR A 188 -8.60 20.79 -9.14
CA THR A 188 -7.51 20.50 -10.08
C THR A 188 -7.29 21.67 -11.07
N ASP A 189 -8.36 22.22 -11.63
CA ASP A 189 -8.30 23.38 -12.51
C ASP A 189 -7.69 24.59 -11.76
N ALA A 190 -8.10 24.81 -10.52
CA ALA A 190 -7.57 25.89 -9.67
C ALA A 190 -6.08 25.67 -9.36
N TRP A 191 -5.68 24.44 -9.03
CA TRP A 191 -4.27 24.08 -8.78
C TRP A 191 -3.42 24.24 -10.04
N ALA A 192 -3.92 23.84 -11.21
CA ALA A 192 -3.19 24.00 -12.48
C ALA A 192 -3.02 25.46 -12.90
N ALA A 193 -3.97 26.33 -12.54
CA ALA A 193 -3.90 27.76 -12.81
C ALA A 193 -3.02 28.54 -11.82
N ALA A 194 -2.76 27.99 -10.62
CA ALA A 194 -1.94 28.63 -9.61
C ALA A 194 -0.46 28.65 -10.01
N PRO A 195 0.33 29.66 -9.59
CA PRO A 195 1.78 29.63 -9.77
C PRO A 195 2.38 28.43 -9.01
N ALA A 196 3.46 27.85 -9.54
CA ALA A 196 4.16 26.78 -8.86
C ALA A 196 4.73 27.28 -7.53
N THR A 197 4.57 26.49 -6.48
CA THR A 197 5.15 26.79 -5.16
C THR A 197 6.66 26.52 -5.16
N ASP A 198 7.38 27.10 -4.19
CA ASP A 198 8.83 26.86 -4.02
C ASP A 198 9.13 25.36 -3.81
N HIS A 199 8.25 24.65 -3.12
CA HIS A 199 8.37 23.21 -2.92
C HIS A 199 8.27 22.41 -4.22
N GLU A 200 7.29 22.73 -5.07
CA GLU A 200 7.14 22.10 -6.38
C GLU A 200 8.32 22.43 -7.30
N LEU A 201 8.78 23.68 -7.30
CA LEU A 201 9.95 24.10 -8.07
C LEU A 201 11.20 23.32 -7.63
N ALA A 202 11.44 23.18 -6.32
CA ALA A 202 12.56 22.42 -5.78
C ALA A 202 12.49 20.94 -6.17
N ARG A 203 11.30 20.34 -6.17
CA ARG A 203 11.07 18.96 -6.58
C ARG A 203 11.40 18.74 -8.06
N TYR A 204 10.96 19.61 -8.96
CA TYR A 204 11.29 19.53 -10.39
C TYR A 204 12.79 19.78 -10.66
N GLN A 205 13.46 20.61 -9.89
CA GLN A 205 14.91 20.79 -9.98
C GLN A 205 15.68 19.53 -9.57
N GLY A 206 15.22 18.81 -8.55
CA GLY A 206 15.81 17.56 -8.08
C GLY A 206 15.71 16.41 -9.10
N ILE A 207 14.73 16.45 -10.01
CA ILE A 207 14.55 15.44 -11.07
C ILE A 207 15.38 15.73 -12.33
N GLY A 208 16.26 16.75 -12.30
CA GLY A 208 17.15 17.08 -13.44
C GLY A 208 16.50 17.86 -14.58
N LEU A 209 15.29 18.37 -14.39
CA LEU A 209 14.60 19.27 -15.32
C LEU A 209 15.09 20.73 -15.15
N LEU A 210 16.39 20.89 -14.94
CA LEU A 210 17.08 22.11 -14.50
C LEU A 210 17.01 23.32 -15.43
N SER A 211 16.33 23.25 -16.57
CA SER A 211 16.30 24.34 -17.54
C SER A 211 14.93 24.74 -18.06
N LEU A 212 13.86 24.23 -17.47
CA LEU A 212 12.51 24.56 -17.92
C LEU A 212 12.03 25.86 -17.24
N PRO A 213 11.58 26.88 -18.01
CA PRO A 213 10.93 28.05 -17.42
C PRO A 213 9.66 27.63 -16.66
N ALA A 214 9.24 28.42 -15.67
CA ALA A 214 8.07 28.19 -14.83
C ALA A 214 6.79 27.79 -15.62
N ASP A 215 6.67 28.23 -16.87
CA ASP A 215 5.59 27.85 -17.78
C ASP A 215 5.65 26.38 -18.26
N SER A 216 6.78 25.71 -18.12
CA SER A 216 6.93 24.29 -18.50
C SER A 216 6.44 23.36 -17.40
N VAL A 217 6.52 23.80 -16.14
CA VAL A 217 5.95 23.09 -14.97
C VAL A 217 4.43 22.99 -15.12
N ARG A 218 3.79 24.05 -15.66
CA ARG A 218 2.35 24.04 -15.93
C ARG A 218 1.92 22.98 -16.95
N ARG A 219 2.75 22.63 -17.93
CA ARG A 219 2.43 21.64 -18.96
C ARG A 219 2.46 20.20 -18.46
N HIS A 220 3.13 19.92 -17.36
CA HIS A 220 3.17 18.60 -16.74
C HIS A 220 2.02 18.37 -15.74
N ARG A 221 1.24 19.41 -15.46
CA ARG A 221 0.02 19.35 -14.63
C ARG A 221 -1.26 19.11 -15.45
N GLN A 222 -1.17 19.10 -16.79
CA GLN A 222 -2.28 18.78 -17.72
C GLN A 222 -2.22 17.35 -18.17
#